data_74d0a5bd85535fe08f9e6e2b1418a340
#
_entry.id   74d0a5bd85535fe08f9e6e2b1418a340
#
_cell.length_a   1.000
_cell.length_b   1.000
_cell.length_c   1.000
_cell.angle_alpha   90.00
_cell.angle_beta   90.00
_cell.angle_gamma   90.00
#
_symmetry.space_group_name_H-M   'P 1'
#
loop_
_entity.id
_entity.type
_entity.pdbx_description
1 polymer ?
#
loop_
_entity_poly.entity_id
_entity_poly.type
_entity_poly.pdbx_seq_one_letter_code
_entity_poly.pdbx_strand_id
1 'polypeptide(L)'
;HRTLDKVRTFTMYVGGSPANIAVGVNKLGKKVGFIGAVSDDQFGDFIINFFNDRGIDTTQIVRAKNGEKLGLTFTEIKSPTESSILMYRNMAADFVITPEDVSEEYIAQSKILLVSGTALAASPSREACLMAINYAKKHGTKVIFDIDYREYNWRSKADIAVYYSLVGRMSDVIIGSREEF
;
A
#
# COMPACT_ATOMS: atom_id res chain seq x y z
N HIS A 1 28.93 7.03 0.36
CA HIS A 1 28.19 6.39 1.44
C HIS A 1 28.26 7.28 2.69
N ARG A 2 27.13 7.73 3.21
CA ARG A 2 27.06 8.64 4.35
C ARG A 2 25.84 8.31 5.20
N THR A 3 25.97 8.53 6.51
CA THR A 3 24.85 8.48 7.45
C THR A 3 23.89 9.65 7.20
N LEU A 4 22.60 9.48 7.51
CA LEU A 4 21.55 10.46 7.21
C LEU A 4 21.83 11.84 7.80
N ASP A 5 22.48 11.93 8.98
CA ASP A 5 22.87 13.17 9.63
C ASP A 5 23.90 14.01 8.82
N LYS A 6 24.57 13.35 7.86
CA LYS A 6 25.61 13.98 6.99
C LYS A 6 25.14 14.21 5.56
N VAL A 7 23.92 13.77 5.21
CA VAL A 7 23.35 13.95 3.87
C VAL A 7 22.84 15.38 3.70
N ARG A 8 22.99 15.96 2.51
CA ARG A 8 22.51 17.30 2.16
C ARG A 8 21.49 17.29 1.03
N THR A 9 21.40 16.21 0.27
CA THR A 9 20.50 16.08 -0.87
C THR A 9 19.82 14.73 -0.85
N PHE A 10 18.54 14.72 -1.27
CA PHE A 10 17.75 13.50 -1.43
C PHE A 10 17.14 13.45 -2.82
N THR A 11 17.03 12.27 -3.38
CA THR A 11 16.27 12.04 -4.60
C THR A 11 14.94 11.38 -4.23
N MET A 12 13.84 11.93 -4.76
CA MET A 12 12.50 11.38 -4.52
C MET A 12 12.21 10.22 -5.45
N TYR A 13 11.63 9.18 -4.89
CA TYR A 13 11.08 8.02 -5.60
C TYR A 13 9.72 7.67 -5.01
N VAL A 14 8.82 7.15 -5.84
CA VAL A 14 7.62 6.48 -5.34
C VAL A 14 8.02 5.10 -4.85
N GLY A 15 7.58 4.75 -3.65
CA GLY A 15 7.87 3.47 -3.01
C GLY A 15 6.62 2.87 -2.36
N GLY A 16 6.84 1.77 -1.64
CA GLY A 16 5.79 0.95 -1.04
C GLY A 16 5.42 -0.24 -1.93
N SER A 17 5.18 -1.42 -1.30
CA SER A 17 4.90 -2.67 -2.03
C SER A 17 3.75 -2.51 -3.01
N PRO A 18 2.55 -2.02 -2.63
CA PRO A 18 1.43 -1.88 -3.57
C PRO A 18 1.75 -0.99 -4.77
N ALA A 19 2.45 0.13 -4.57
CA ALA A 19 2.83 1.03 -5.65
C ALA A 19 3.85 0.38 -6.61
N ASN A 20 4.83 -0.33 -6.07
CA ASN A 20 5.82 -1.06 -6.87
C ASN A 20 5.15 -2.17 -7.70
N ILE A 21 4.20 -2.90 -7.12
CA ILE A 21 3.43 -3.94 -7.81
C ILE A 21 2.58 -3.30 -8.93
N ALA A 22 1.87 -2.21 -8.65
CA ALA A 22 1.06 -1.51 -9.63
C ALA A 22 1.91 -1.08 -10.84
N VAL A 23 3.07 -0.47 -10.61
CA VAL A 23 4.00 -0.07 -11.68
C VAL A 23 4.56 -1.28 -12.42
N GLY A 24 4.90 -2.36 -11.72
CA GLY A 24 5.42 -3.59 -12.33
C GLY A 24 4.39 -4.23 -13.27
N VAL A 25 3.17 -4.39 -12.82
CA VAL A 25 2.06 -4.96 -13.60
C VAL A 25 1.72 -4.07 -14.81
N ASN A 26 1.72 -2.76 -14.63
CA ASN A 26 1.52 -1.80 -15.72
C ASN A 26 2.63 -1.90 -16.78
N LYS A 27 3.91 -2.00 -16.37
CA LYS A 27 5.04 -2.22 -17.30
C LYS A 27 4.94 -3.53 -18.09
N LEU A 28 4.23 -4.53 -17.55
CA LEU A 28 3.92 -5.77 -18.26
C LEU A 28 2.71 -5.65 -19.19
N GLY A 29 2.26 -4.42 -19.48
CA GLY A 29 1.19 -4.11 -20.42
C GLY A 29 -0.23 -4.41 -19.91
N LYS A 30 -0.42 -4.49 -18.59
CA LYS A 30 -1.75 -4.69 -17.99
C LYS A 30 -2.35 -3.35 -17.56
N LYS A 31 -3.68 -3.26 -17.66
CA LYS A 31 -4.43 -2.14 -17.06
C LYS A 31 -4.42 -2.28 -15.54
N VAL A 32 -4.07 -1.20 -14.86
CA VAL A 32 -3.94 -1.16 -13.40
C VAL A 32 -4.65 0.07 -12.86
N GLY A 33 -5.38 -0.10 -11.78
CA GLY A 33 -5.86 0.99 -10.95
C GLY A 33 -5.32 0.87 -9.53
N PHE A 34 -5.35 1.97 -8.80
CA PHE A 34 -4.84 2.04 -7.44
C PHE A 34 -5.93 2.56 -6.50
N ILE A 35 -6.25 1.76 -5.48
CA ILE A 35 -7.16 2.15 -4.40
C ILE A 35 -6.31 2.50 -3.18
N GLY A 36 -6.48 3.69 -2.63
CA GLY A 36 -5.69 4.12 -1.48
C GLY A 36 -5.92 5.58 -1.13
N ALA A 37 -5.09 6.09 -0.22
CA ALA A 37 -5.14 7.48 0.17
C ALA A 37 -3.76 8.12 0.16
N VAL A 38 -3.72 9.41 -0.18
CA VAL A 38 -2.52 10.25 -0.17
C VAL A 38 -2.76 11.51 0.66
N SER A 39 -1.68 12.20 1.06
CA SER A 39 -1.79 13.50 1.71
C SER A 39 -2.37 14.56 0.78
N ASP A 40 -3.00 15.57 1.36
CA ASP A 40 -3.48 16.76 0.64
C ASP A 40 -2.38 17.83 0.62
N ASP A 41 -1.31 17.53 -0.12
CA ASP A 41 -0.15 18.38 -0.31
C ASP A 41 0.66 17.95 -1.56
N GLN A 42 1.80 18.61 -1.80
CA GLN A 42 2.65 18.37 -2.95
C GLN A 42 3.22 16.94 -3.03
N PHE A 43 3.36 16.23 -1.90
CA PHE A 43 3.77 14.83 -1.92
C PHE A 43 2.64 13.92 -2.41
N GLY A 44 1.38 14.22 -2.03
CA GLY A 44 0.23 13.54 -2.60
C GLY A 44 0.09 13.79 -4.11
N ASP A 45 0.32 15.04 -4.55
CA ASP A 45 0.34 15.39 -5.98
C ASP A 45 1.43 14.61 -6.73
N PHE A 46 2.61 14.48 -6.14
CA PHE A 46 3.71 13.71 -6.72
C PHE A 46 3.32 12.26 -6.98
N ILE A 47 2.63 11.59 -6.05
CA ILE A 47 2.17 10.21 -6.24
C ILE A 47 1.12 10.10 -7.34
N ILE A 48 0.11 10.99 -7.33
CA ILE A 48 -0.96 10.97 -8.33
C ILE A 48 -0.39 11.22 -9.73
N ASN A 49 0.45 12.24 -9.89
CA ASN A 49 1.09 12.56 -11.16
C ASN A 49 1.97 11.40 -11.64
N PHE A 50 2.76 10.80 -10.74
CA PHE A 50 3.61 9.65 -11.07
C PHE A 50 2.81 8.46 -11.63
N PHE A 51 1.62 8.18 -11.08
CA PHE A 51 0.74 7.12 -11.59
C PHE A 51 0.07 7.52 -12.90
N ASN A 52 -0.46 8.73 -13.01
CA ASN A 52 -1.10 9.25 -14.22
C ASN A 52 -0.15 9.23 -15.42
N ASP A 53 1.11 9.65 -15.24
CA ASP A 53 2.15 9.64 -16.29
C ASP A 53 2.44 8.22 -16.82
N ARG A 54 2.05 7.18 -16.07
CA ARG A 54 2.20 5.77 -16.43
C ARG A 54 0.91 5.11 -16.90
N GLY A 55 -0.19 5.87 -16.93
CA GLY A 55 -1.49 5.34 -17.30
C GLY A 55 -2.08 4.38 -16.25
N ILE A 56 -1.68 4.50 -14.98
CA ILE A 56 -2.31 3.83 -13.85
C ILE A 56 -3.50 4.67 -13.42
N ASP A 57 -4.66 4.06 -13.30
CA ASP A 57 -5.88 4.74 -12.91
C ASP A 57 -5.82 5.16 -11.43
N THR A 58 -6.01 6.45 -11.18
CA THR A 58 -5.96 7.09 -9.86
C THR A 58 -7.32 7.54 -9.35
N THR A 59 -8.41 7.20 -10.04
CA THR A 59 -9.78 7.64 -9.70
C THR A 59 -10.26 7.14 -8.33
N GLN A 60 -9.62 6.10 -7.80
CA GLN A 60 -9.91 5.53 -6.49
C GLN A 60 -8.86 5.93 -5.43
N ILE A 61 -8.07 6.97 -5.70
CA ILE A 61 -7.15 7.54 -4.70
C ILE A 61 -7.85 8.74 -4.04
N VAL A 62 -8.07 8.63 -2.75
CA VAL A 62 -8.64 9.72 -1.94
C VAL A 62 -7.54 10.59 -1.33
N ARG A 63 -7.90 11.82 -0.97
CA ARG A 63 -7.00 12.70 -0.22
C ARG A 63 -7.38 12.72 1.26
N ALA A 64 -6.37 12.64 2.10
CA ALA A 64 -6.52 12.80 3.54
C ALA A 64 -7.02 14.22 3.87
N LYS A 65 -8.02 14.35 4.75
CA LYS A 65 -8.72 15.63 4.98
C LYS A 65 -8.34 16.32 6.29
N ASN A 66 -7.68 15.59 7.21
CA ASN A 66 -7.39 16.09 8.55
C ASN A 66 -5.91 16.41 8.77
N GLY A 67 -5.16 16.59 7.67
CA GLY A 67 -3.74 16.94 7.72
C GLY A 67 -2.79 15.76 7.84
N GLU A 68 -3.27 14.53 7.68
CA GLU A 68 -2.44 13.33 7.64
C GLU A 68 -1.42 13.44 6.50
N LYS A 69 -0.20 13.00 6.75
CA LYS A 69 0.91 13.12 5.81
C LYS A 69 1.20 11.81 5.11
N LEU A 70 1.73 11.91 3.89
CA LEU A 70 2.25 10.73 3.20
C LEU A 70 3.36 10.09 4.02
N GLY A 71 3.36 8.76 4.10
CA GLY A 71 4.48 8.04 4.72
C GLY A 71 5.77 8.27 3.94
N LEU A 72 6.84 8.66 4.63
CA LEU A 72 8.14 8.89 4.03
C LEU A 72 9.15 7.86 4.52
N THR A 73 9.96 7.37 3.59
CA THR A 73 11.05 6.44 3.88
C THR A 73 12.36 7.04 3.40
N PHE A 74 13.31 7.19 4.31
CA PHE A 74 14.67 7.62 3.97
C PHE A 74 15.57 6.39 3.96
N THR A 75 16.14 6.09 2.80
CA THR A 75 17.08 4.98 2.65
C THR A 75 18.50 5.50 2.74
N GLU A 76 19.24 4.97 3.71
CA GLU A 76 20.65 5.23 3.92
C GLU A 76 21.47 4.10 3.30
N ILE A 77 22.33 4.42 2.35
CA ILE A 77 23.24 3.47 1.72
C ILE A 77 24.62 3.62 2.37
N LYS A 78 24.93 2.72 3.29
CA LYS A 78 26.17 2.74 4.08
C LYS A 78 27.36 2.14 3.32
N SER A 79 27.10 1.08 2.53
CA SER A 79 28.07 0.41 1.67
C SER A 79 27.36 -0.22 0.47
N PRO A 80 28.07 -0.83 -0.49
CA PRO A 80 27.43 -1.57 -1.58
C PRO A 80 26.53 -2.72 -1.13
N THR A 81 26.76 -3.25 0.07
CA THR A 81 26.04 -4.39 0.62
C THR A 81 25.24 -4.08 1.88
N GLU A 82 25.31 -2.85 2.39
CA GLU A 82 24.63 -2.45 3.64
C GLU A 82 23.80 -1.19 3.43
N SER A 83 22.53 -1.28 3.76
CA SER A 83 21.61 -0.14 3.81
C SER A 83 20.79 -0.15 5.09
N SER A 84 20.26 0.98 5.47
CA SER A 84 19.27 1.10 6.53
C SER A 84 18.14 2.02 6.11
N ILE A 85 17.02 1.89 6.79
CA ILE A 85 15.79 2.62 6.48
C ILE A 85 15.33 3.37 7.73
N LEU A 86 15.09 4.66 7.57
CA LEU A 86 14.37 5.48 8.55
C LEU A 86 12.98 5.78 7.98
N MET A 87 11.94 5.38 8.69
CA MET A 87 10.57 5.49 8.20
C MET A 87 9.74 6.43 9.09
N TYR A 88 9.06 7.37 8.46
CA TYR A 88 8.06 8.24 9.07
C TYR A 88 6.68 7.83 8.56
N ARG A 89 5.98 6.98 9.32
CA ARG A 89 4.66 6.46 8.95
C ARG A 89 3.65 6.52 10.12
N ASN A 90 3.87 7.41 11.09
CA ASN A 90 2.91 7.62 12.17
C ASN A 90 1.72 8.41 11.64
N MET A 91 0.50 7.89 11.82
CA MET A 91 -0.74 8.49 11.31
C MET A 91 -0.63 8.88 9.83
N ALA A 92 -0.09 8.00 9.01
CA ALA A 92 0.11 8.27 7.60
C ALA A 92 -1.21 8.24 6.82
N ALA A 93 -1.26 9.01 5.74
CA ALA A 93 -2.45 9.19 4.90
C ALA A 93 -3.00 7.86 4.34
N ASP A 94 -2.16 6.87 4.09
CA ASP A 94 -2.60 5.57 3.59
C ASP A 94 -3.48 4.78 4.56
N PHE A 95 -3.58 5.19 5.84
CA PHE A 95 -4.46 4.56 6.81
C PHE A 95 -5.86 5.20 6.91
N VAL A 96 -6.11 6.33 6.24
CA VAL A 96 -7.40 7.04 6.41
C VAL A 96 -8.50 6.61 5.46
N ILE A 97 -8.18 5.76 4.48
CA ILE A 97 -9.19 5.22 3.56
C ILE A 97 -10.25 4.45 4.35
N THR A 98 -11.53 4.75 4.08
CA THR A 98 -12.67 4.15 4.77
C THR A 98 -13.41 3.16 3.87
N PRO A 99 -14.28 2.29 4.41
CA PRO A 99 -15.14 1.42 3.60
C PRO A 99 -15.98 2.18 2.57
N GLU A 100 -16.41 3.40 2.89
CA GLU A 100 -17.22 4.26 2.02
C GLU A 100 -16.42 4.78 0.81
N ASP A 101 -15.10 4.82 0.91
CA ASP A 101 -14.21 5.21 -0.19
C ASP A 101 -13.98 4.07 -1.19
N VAL A 102 -14.45 2.85 -0.88
CA VAL A 102 -14.23 1.66 -1.73
C VAL A 102 -15.42 1.47 -2.68
N SER A 103 -15.18 1.66 -3.97
CA SER A 103 -16.21 1.46 -5.00
C SER A 103 -16.41 -0.02 -5.33
N GLU A 104 -17.63 -0.54 -5.04
CA GLU A 104 -18.04 -1.88 -5.42
C GLU A 104 -17.97 -2.08 -6.93
N GLU A 105 -18.48 -1.10 -7.71
CA GLU A 105 -18.50 -1.17 -9.17
C GLU A 105 -17.07 -1.26 -9.74
N TYR A 106 -16.15 -0.47 -9.19
CA TYR A 106 -14.75 -0.49 -9.63
C TYR A 106 -14.10 -1.85 -9.40
N ILE A 107 -14.37 -2.50 -8.28
CA ILE A 107 -13.87 -3.84 -7.98
C ILE A 107 -14.54 -4.88 -8.89
N ALA A 108 -15.85 -4.78 -9.11
CA ALA A 108 -16.61 -5.70 -9.98
C ALA A 108 -16.10 -5.73 -11.42
N GLN A 109 -15.57 -4.63 -11.95
CA GLN A 109 -14.97 -4.53 -13.27
C GLN A 109 -13.54 -5.09 -13.34
N SER A 110 -12.93 -5.38 -12.21
CA SER A 110 -11.55 -5.85 -12.12
C SER A 110 -11.49 -7.38 -12.16
N LYS A 111 -10.44 -7.93 -12.79
CA LYS A 111 -10.19 -9.38 -12.77
C LYS A 111 -9.53 -9.83 -11.47
N ILE A 112 -8.71 -8.97 -10.90
CA ILE A 112 -7.89 -9.25 -9.72
C ILE A 112 -7.92 -8.03 -8.80
N LEU A 113 -8.14 -8.28 -7.53
CA LEU A 113 -7.87 -7.36 -6.42
C LEU A 113 -6.63 -7.84 -5.68
N LEU A 114 -5.59 -7.02 -5.62
CA LEU A 114 -4.44 -7.28 -4.77
C LEU A 114 -4.57 -6.44 -3.50
N VAL A 115 -4.42 -7.06 -2.35
CA VAL A 115 -4.40 -6.42 -1.03
C VAL A 115 -3.05 -6.63 -0.37
N SER A 116 -2.53 -5.58 0.29
CA SER A 116 -1.28 -5.64 1.04
C SER A 116 -1.54 -5.76 2.54
N GLY A 117 -0.77 -6.60 3.21
CA GLY A 117 -0.85 -6.74 4.67
C GLY A 117 -0.58 -5.45 5.44
N THR A 118 0.16 -4.52 4.84
CA THR A 118 0.38 -3.20 5.45
C THR A 118 -0.89 -2.37 5.59
N ALA A 119 -1.90 -2.58 4.73
CA ALA A 119 -3.20 -1.91 4.82
C ALA A 119 -4.05 -2.42 5.99
N LEU A 120 -3.75 -3.59 6.53
CA LEU A 120 -4.49 -4.21 7.63
C LEU A 120 -4.04 -3.72 9.02
N ALA A 121 -2.96 -2.96 9.10
CA ALA A 121 -2.32 -2.62 10.37
C ALA A 121 -3.13 -1.66 11.25
N ALA A 122 -3.97 -0.83 10.66
CA ALA A 122 -4.78 0.16 11.39
C ALA A 122 -6.16 0.35 10.77
N SER A 123 -7.12 0.76 11.59
CA SER A 123 -8.43 1.28 11.15
C SER A 123 -8.27 2.76 10.74
N PRO A 124 -9.07 3.25 9.78
CA PRO A 124 -10.15 2.56 9.06
C PRO A 124 -9.69 1.77 7.81
N SER A 125 -8.42 1.86 7.42
CA SER A 125 -7.87 1.20 6.22
C SER A 125 -8.08 -0.33 6.23
N ARG A 126 -8.02 -0.96 7.40
CA ARG A 126 -8.32 -2.38 7.59
C ARG A 126 -9.74 -2.73 7.17
N GLU A 127 -10.71 -1.96 7.63
CA GLU A 127 -12.13 -2.16 7.33
C GLU A 127 -12.40 -1.90 5.84
N ALA A 128 -11.76 -0.90 5.25
CA ALA A 128 -11.81 -0.65 3.81
C ALA A 128 -11.26 -1.84 3.01
N CYS A 129 -10.15 -2.41 3.43
CA CYS A 129 -9.55 -3.60 2.82
C CYS A 129 -10.50 -4.82 2.90
N LEU A 130 -11.11 -5.07 4.05
CA LEU A 130 -12.08 -6.15 4.23
C LEU A 130 -13.33 -5.93 3.38
N MET A 131 -13.81 -4.69 3.25
CA MET A 131 -14.93 -4.34 2.37
C MET A 131 -14.56 -4.62 0.90
N ALA A 132 -13.37 -4.21 0.47
CA ALA A 132 -12.88 -4.49 -0.88
C ALA A 132 -12.85 -6.00 -1.19
N ILE A 133 -12.38 -6.82 -0.25
CA ILE A 133 -12.37 -8.28 -0.39
C ILE A 133 -13.81 -8.83 -0.48
N ASN A 134 -14.74 -8.33 0.32
CA ASN A 134 -16.14 -8.74 0.27
C ASN A 134 -16.77 -8.43 -1.10
N TYR A 135 -16.52 -7.23 -1.65
CA TYR A 135 -16.97 -6.90 -3.00
C TYR A 135 -16.32 -7.81 -4.06
N ALA A 136 -15.01 -8.07 -3.95
CA ALA A 136 -14.33 -9.00 -4.84
C ALA A 136 -14.98 -10.39 -4.82
N LYS A 137 -15.25 -10.95 -3.65
CA LYS A 137 -15.94 -12.25 -3.50
C LYS A 137 -17.34 -12.25 -4.09
N LYS A 138 -18.11 -11.19 -3.85
CA LYS A 138 -19.48 -11.04 -4.38
C LYS A 138 -19.50 -11.06 -5.92
N HIS A 139 -18.50 -10.47 -6.57
CA HIS A 139 -18.43 -10.32 -8.03
C HIS A 139 -17.50 -11.32 -8.72
N GLY A 140 -16.89 -12.24 -8.00
CA GLY A 140 -15.97 -13.24 -8.56
C GLY A 140 -14.60 -12.68 -8.98
N THR A 141 -14.27 -11.49 -8.54
CA THR A 141 -12.93 -10.90 -8.68
C THR A 141 -11.94 -11.69 -7.84
N LYS A 142 -10.82 -12.13 -8.42
CA LYS A 142 -9.81 -12.91 -7.71
C LYS A 142 -9.04 -12.06 -6.72
N VAL A 143 -8.83 -12.57 -5.52
CA VAL A 143 -8.12 -11.88 -4.45
C VAL A 143 -6.72 -12.44 -4.30
N ILE A 144 -5.72 -11.58 -4.42
CA ILE A 144 -4.31 -11.86 -4.11
C ILE A 144 -3.94 -11.12 -2.83
N PHE A 145 -3.43 -11.83 -1.85
CA PHE A 145 -2.92 -11.26 -0.62
C PHE A 145 -1.39 -11.24 -0.63
N ASP A 146 -0.79 -10.04 -0.65
CA ASP A 146 0.63 -9.81 -0.43
C ASP A 146 0.86 -9.61 1.06
N ILE A 147 1.56 -10.54 1.70
CA ILE A 147 1.76 -10.54 3.16
C ILE A 147 2.42 -9.22 3.61
N ASP A 148 3.50 -8.81 2.93
CA ASP A 148 4.24 -7.56 3.19
C ASP A 148 4.31 -7.20 4.68
N TYR A 149 4.85 -8.14 5.47
CA TYR A 149 4.90 -8.03 6.92
C TYR A 149 5.82 -6.90 7.36
N ARG A 150 5.28 -6.02 8.22
CA ARG A 150 6.02 -4.91 8.84
C ARG A 150 5.63 -4.80 10.30
N GLU A 151 6.40 -5.44 11.18
CA GLU A 151 6.10 -5.54 12.62
C GLU A 151 5.84 -4.17 13.27
N TYR A 152 6.60 -3.17 12.90
CA TYR A 152 6.49 -1.81 13.46
C TYR A 152 5.16 -1.08 13.18
N ASN A 153 4.35 -1.58 12.26
CA ASN A 153 3.01 -1.01 11.98
C ASN A 153 1.94 -1.54 12.94
N TRP A 154 2.21 -2.60 13.66
CA TRP A 154 1.22 -3.34 14.42
C TRP A 154 1.34 -3.07 15.92
N ARG A 155 0.19 -3.10 16.61
CA ARG A 155 0.13 -2.96 18.07
C ARG A 155 0.58 -4.23 18.79
N SER A 156 0.27 -5.38 18.20
CA SER A 156 0.64 -6.68 18.78
C SER A 156 0.80 -7.76 17.70
N LYS A 157 1.59 -8.80 18.03
CA LYS A 157 1.70 -10.00 17.19
C LYS A 157 0.41 -10.80 17.12
N ALA A 158 -0.42 -10.73 18.16
CA ALA A 158 -1.72 -11.39 18.18
C ALA A 158 -2.66 -10.79 17.11
N ASP A 159 -2.68 -9.47 16.96
CA ASP A 159 -3.48 -8.80 15.91
C ASP A 159 -3.05 -9.24 14.52
N ILE A 160 -1.75 -9.38 14.27
CA ILE A 160 -1.21 -9.85 13.00
C ILE A 160 -1.76 -11.24 12.69
N ALA A 161 -1.64 -12.18 13.62
CA ALA A 161 -2.13 -13.56 13.43
C ALA A 161 -3.62 -13.59 13.10
N VAL A 162 -4.43 -12.76 13.78
CA VAL A 162 -5.88 -12.68 13.54
C VAL A 162 -6.18 -12.17 12.13
N TYR A 163 -5.67 -10.98 11.77
CA TYR A 163 -6.05 -10.33 10.53
C TYR A 163 -5.41 -10.99 9.31
N TYR A 164 -4.16 -11.45 9.40
CA TYR A 164 -3.52 -12.16 8.30
C TYR A 164 -4.18 -13.53 8.05
N SER A 165 -4.56 -14.26 9.11
CA SER A 165 -5.32 -15.50 8.96
C SER A 165 -6.69 -15.27 8.36
N LEU A 166 -7.40 -14.20 8.76
CA LEU A 166 -8.68 -13.84 8.20
C LEU A 166 -8.58 -13.56 6.71
N VAL A 167 -7.70 -12.63 6.31
CA VAL A 167 -7.53 -12.24 4.90
C VAL A 167 -6.97 -13.38 4.08
N GLY A 168 -6.03 -14.17 4.63
CA GLY A 168 -5.50 -15.35 3.96
C GLY A 168 -6.58 -16.37 3.59
N ARG A 169 -7.54 -16.63 4.48
CA ARG A 169 -8.69 -17.54 4.20
C ARG A 169 -9.66 -16.97 3.17
N MET A 170 -9.72 -15.65 3.01
CA MET A 170 -10.56 -14.97 2.04
C MET A 170 -9.87 -14.82 0.67
N SER A 171 -8.58 -15.10 0.57
CA SER A 171 -7.78 -14.89 -0.64
C SER A 171 -7.70 -16.15 -1.49
N ASP A 172 -7.58 -15.96 -2.81
CA ASP A 172 -7.38 -17.06 -3.78
C ASP A 172 -5.89 -17.41 -3.91
N VAL A 173 -5.02 -16.42 -3.68
CA VAL A 173 -3.56 -16.56 -3.74
C VAL A 173 -2.95 -15.74 -2.60
N ILE A 174 -1.92 -16.29 -1.97
CA ILE A 174 -1.12 -15.60 -0.96
C ILE A 174 0.33 -15.54 -1.46
N ILE A 175 0.92 -14.35 -1.39
CA ILE A 175 2.31 -14.10 -1.80
C ILE A 175 3.05 -13.52 -0.60
N GLY A 176 4.29 -13.98 -0.41
CA GLY A 176 5.17 -13.50 0.65
C GLY A 176 6.57 -14.08 0.51
N SER A 177 7.49 -13.57 1.29
CA SER A 177 8.82 -14.15 1.44
C SER A 177 8.76 -15.41 2.32
N ARG A 178 9.84 -16.19 2.32
CA ARG A 178 9.93 -17.40 3.16
C ARG A 178 9.79 -17.10 4.65
N GLU A 179 10.26 -15.95 5.08
CA GLU A 179 10.22 -15.50 6.48
C GLU A 179 8.82 -15.03 6.90
N GLU A 180 7.94 -14.77 5.95
CA GLU A 180 6.56 -14.31 6.18
C GLU A 180 5.55 -15.46 6.29
N PHE A 181 5.94 -16.67 5.86
CA PHE A 181 5.19 -17.91 6.01
C PHE A 181 5.70 -18.72 7.22
#